data_464b261d28e8eb4288292c63b7dcd3fa
#
_entry.id   464b261d28e8eb4288292c63b7dcd3fa
#
_cell.length_a   1.000
_cell.length_b   1.000
_cell.length_c   1.000
_cell.angle_alpha   90.00
_cell.angle_beta   90.00
_cell.angle_gamma   90.00
#
_symmetry.space_group_name_H-M   'P 1'
#
loop_
_entity.id
_entity.type
_entity.pdbx_description
1 polymer ?
#
loop_
_entity_poly.entity_id
_entity_poly.type
_entity_poly.pdbx_seq_one_letter_code
_entity_poly.pdbx_strand_id
1 'polypeptide(L)'
;MTDELLFEIDRDAIRPAFSLLPLAMNSPAATCSLLAIGLQESGLKARRQHAEGPARGLWQFEPGGGTRGVLKHAASARIAEHVCIEFGVPPETTQVWAAFEHDDVLAASFARLLLWTHPRPLPPAIDEDQVREAAWAYYLWLWRPGVPRPEKWAANWARACAYVDACRG
;
A
#
# COMPACT_ATOMS: atom_id res chain seq x y z
N MET A 1 -19.15 -5.92 -14.01
CA MET A 1 -19.39 -6.13 -12.56
C MET A 1 -18.19 -5.59 -11.82
N THR A 2 -18.41 -4.67 -10.90
CA THR A 2 -17.33 -4.08 -10.10
C THR A 2 -16.86 -5.10 -9.04
N ASP A 3 -15.57 -5.20 -8.84
CA ASP A 3 -14.99 -6.02 -7.75
C ASP A 3 -15.34 -5.38 -6.39
N GLU A 4 -16.23 -6.01 -5.66
CA GLU A 4 -16.79 -5.45 -4.42
C GLU A 4 -15.72 -5.22 -3.35
N LEU A 5 -14.80 -6.18 -3.16
CA LEU A 5 -13.72 -6.03 -2.20
C LEU A 5 -12.82 -4.83 -2.54
N LEU A 6 -12.39 -4.73 -3.79
CA LEU A 6 -11.53 -3.64 -4.22
C LEU A 6 -12.25 -2.29 -4.14
N PHE A 7 -13.54 -2.27 -4.46
CA PHE A 7 -14.35 -1.07 -4.32
C PHE A 7 -14.46 -0.60 -2.86
N GLU A 8 -14.69 -1.50 -1.92
CA GLU A 8 -14.75 -1.17 -0.50
C GLU A 8 -13.42 -0.63 0.02
N ILE A 9 -12.31 -1.30 -0.30
CA ILE A 9 -10.97 -0.85 0.12
C ILE A 9 -10.61 0.50 -0.50
N ASP A 10 -10.91 0.71 -1.77
CA ASP A 10 -10.67 2.00 -2.42
C ASP A 10 -11.51 3.11 -1.77
N ARG A 11 -12.81 2.87 -1.57
CA ARG A 11 -13.74 3.84 -0.96
C ARG A 11 -13.39 4.16 0.49
N ASP A 12 -13.07 3.15 1.30
CA ASP A 12 -13.00 3.27 2.76
C ASP A 12 -11.57 3.48 3.29
N ALA A 13 -10.55 3.16 2.49
CA ALA A 13 -9.16 3.31 2.90
C ALA A 13 -8.31 4.17 1.95
N ILE A 14 -8.29 3.85 0.64
CA ILE A 14 -7.37 4.48 -0.30
C ILE A 14 -7.75 5.93 -0.61
N ARG A 15 -9.01 6.18 -0.99
CA ARG A 15 -9.48 7.56 -1.26
C ARG A 15 -9.39 8.47 -0.05
N PRO A 16 -9.81 8.06 1.15
CA PRO A 16 -9.57 8.87 2.35
C PRO A 16 -8.09 9.15 2.62
N ALA A 17 -7.21 8.16 2.41
CA ALA A 17 -5.76 8.37 2.52
C ALA A 17 -5.25 9.44 1.53
N PHE A 18 -5.69 9.38 0.27
CA PHE A 18 -5.32 10.39 -0.73
C PHE A 18 -5.77 11.81 -0.36
N SER A 19 -6.87 11.95 0.38
CA SER A 19 -7.34 13.25 0.87
C SER A 19 -6.40 13.87 1.91
N LEU A 20 -5.58 13.07 2.57
CA LEU A 20 -4.59 13.50 3.57
C LEU A 20 -3.20 13.73 2.98
N LEU A 21 -2.97 13.27 1.76
CA LEU A 21 -1.67 13.30 1.10
C LEU A 21 -1.61 14.38 0.03
N PRO A 22 -0.40 14.84 -0.38
CA PRO A 22 -0.25 15.74 -1.51
C PRO A 22 -0.96 15.23 -2.77
N LEU A 23 -1.57 16.14 -3.52
CA LEU A 23 -2.34 15.80 -4.73
C LEU A 23 -1.52 14.99 -5.75
N ALA A 24 -0.24 15.25 -5.86
CA ALA A 24 0.67 14.49 -6.75
C ALA A 24 0.76 13.00 -6.43
N MET A 25 0.35 12.59 -5.24
CA MET A 25 0.35 11.17 -4.83
C MET A 25 -0.91 10.42 -5.26
N ASN A 26 -1.96 11.13 -5.66
CA ASN A 26 -3.21 10.55 -6.12
C ASN A 26 -3.15 10.30 -7.64
N SER A 27 -3.16 9.05 -8.03
CA SER A 27 -3.19 8.63 -9.44
C SER A 27 -3.78 7.24 -9.59
N PRO A 28 -4.29 6.89 -10.79
CA PRO A 28 -4.71 5.52 -11.09
C PRO A 28 -3.59 4.48 -10.90
N ALA A 29 -2.36 4.84 -11.22
CA ALA A 29 -1.19 4.00 -10.98
C ALA A 29 -0.97 3.74 -9.47
N ALA A 30 -1.19 4.75 -8.63
CA ALA A 30 -1.11 4.60 -7.17
C ALA A 30 -2.22 3.68 -6.64
N THR A 31 -3.46 3.87 -7.07
CA THR A 31 -4.58 3.00 -6.68
C THR A 31 -4.32 1.55 -7.10
N CYS A 32 -3.90 1.33 -8.35
CA CYS A 32 -3.57 -0.01 -8.85
C CYS A 32 -2.46 -0.67 -8.00
N SER A 33 -1.37 0.03 -7.77
CA SER A 33 -0.24 -0.49 -6.98
C SER A 33 -0.64 -0.83 -5.54
N LEU A 34 -1.40 0.04 -4.89
CA LEU A 34 -1.89 -0.20 -3.52
C LEU A 34 -2.80 -1.43 -3.45
N LEU A 35 -3.74 -1.57 -4.37
CA LEU A 35 -4.63 -2.72 -4.43
C LEU A 35 -3.88 -4.02 -4.71
N ALA A 36 -2.98 -4.03 -5.71
CA ALA A 36 -2.20 -5.21 -6.07
C ALA A 36 -1.31 -5.68 -4.91
N ILE A 37 -0.63 -4.74 -4.22
CA ILE A 37 0.24 -5.05 -3.09
C ILE A 37 -0.59 -5.54 -1.89
N GLY A 38 -1.70 -4.89 -1.58
CA GLY A 38 -2.59 -5.34 -0.51
C GLY A 38 -3.15 -6.75 -0.74
N LEU A 39 -3.54 -7.06 -1.98
CA LEU A 39 -3.94 -8.42 -2.38
C LEU A 39 -2.80 -9.42 -2.17
N GLN A 40 -1.59 -9.04 -2.55
CA GLN A 40 -0.39 -9.87 -2.43
C GLN A 40 -0.02 -10.15 -0.96
N GLU A 41 -0.13 -9.15 -0.09
CA GLU A 41 0.29 -9.21 1.31
C GLU A 41 -0.73 -9.90 2.22
N SER A 42 -2.01 -9.55 2.09
CA SER A 42 -3.05 -9.99 3.04
C SER A 42 -4.34 -10.48 2.38
N GLY A 43 -4.41 -10.43 1.05
CA GLY A 43 -5.68 -10.59 0.34
C GLY A 43 -6.65 -9.43 0.61
N LEU A 44 -6.18 -8.30 1.15
CA LEU A 44 -6.97 -7.16 1.61
C LEU A 44 -8.04 -7.55 2.67
N LYS A 45 -7.75 -8.57 3.46
CA LYS A 45 -8.67 -9.11 4.49
C LYS A 45 -8.02 -9.26 5.86
N ALA A 46 -6.79 -9.75 5.92
CA ALA A 46 -6.10 -10.01 7.18
C ALA A 46 -5.32 -8.77 7.65
N ARG A 47 -5.55 -8.35 8.89
CA ARG A 47 -4.86 -7.21 9.53
C ARG A 47 -3.77 -7.62 10.49
N ARG A 48 -3.62 -8.93 10.75
CA ARG A 48 -2.51 -9.54 11.48
C ARG A 48 -1.91 -10.66 10.68
N GLN A 49 -0.59 -10.79 10.73
CA GLN A 49 0.09 -11.93 10.14
C GLN A 49 -0.27 -13.20 10.90
N HIS A 50 -0.44 -14.31 10.19
CA HIS A 50 -0.64 -15.62 10.81
C HIS A 50 0.54 -16.01 11.71
N ALA A 51 0.28 -16.90 12.70
CA ALA A 51 1.27 -17.37 13.67
C ALA A 51 1.97 -16.28 14.47
N GLU A 52 1.24 -15.22 14.82
CA GLU A 52 1.75 -14.08 15.62
C GLU A 52 2.96 -13.38 15.02
N GLY A 53 3.12 -13.44 13.70
CA GLY A 53 4.18 -12.71 13.00
C GLY A 53 4.06 -11.19 13.17
N PRO A 54 5.15 -10.43 12.90
CA PRO A 54 5.22 -9.01 13.21
C PRO A 54 4.44 -8.10 12.24
N ALA A 55 3.99 -8.59 11.10
CA ALA A 55 3.31 -7.74 10.10
C ALA A 55 1.90 -7.35 10.54
N ARG A 56 1.53 -6.09 10.32
CA ARG A 56 0.24 -5.50 10.69
C ARG A 56 -0.38 -4.69 9.54
N GLY A 57 -1.71 -4.65 9.56
CA GLY A 57 -2.53 -3.93 8.59
C GLY A 57 -2.66 -4.64 7.25
N LEU A 58 -3.54 -4.14 6.39
CA LEU A 58 -3.83 -4.75 5.07
C LEU A 58 -2.60 -4.83 4.16
N TRP A 59 -1.62 -3.95 4.34
CA TRP A 59 -0.36 -3.93 3.59
C TRP A 59 0.81 -4.59 4.34
N GLN A 60 0.55 -5.25 5.46
CA GLN A 60 1.50 -6.08 6.21
C GLN A 60 2.83 -5.39 6.53
N PHE A 61 2.75 -4.23 7.17
CA PHE A 61 3.93 -3.50 7.64
C PHE A 61 4.59 -4.17 8.84
N GLU A 62 5.91 -4.24 8.79
CA GLU A 62 6.73 -4.60 9.94
C GLU A 62 7.33 -3.34 10.60
N PRO A 63 7.56 -3.34 11.93
CA PRO A 63 8.05 -2.14 12.61
C PRO A 63 9.44 -1.71 12.13
N GLY A 64 10.37 -2.65 11.99
CA GLY A 64 11.74 -2.38 11.53
C GLY A 64 11.90 -2.20 10.02
N GLY A 65 10.85 -2.51 9.24
CA GLY A 65 10.83 -2.43 7.79
C GLY A 65 10.15 -1.16 7.27
N GLY A 66 9.03 -1.33 6.58
CA GLY A 66 8.30 -0.25 5.93
C GLY A 66 7.85 0.86 6.88
N THR A 67 7.42 0.54 8.10
CA THR A 67 6.98 1.55 9.08
C THR A 67 8.11 2.53 9.39
N ARG A 68 9.26 2.01 9.82
CA ARG A 68 10.44 2.83 10.10
C ARG A 68 10.95 3.53 8.85
N GLY A 69 10.94 2.83 7.72
CA GLY A 69 11.37 3.38 6.43
C GLY A 69 10.61 4.65 6.08
N VAL A 70 9.29 4.63 6.14
CA VAL A 70 8.44 5.81 5.87
C VAL A 70 8.69 6.94 6.86
N LEU A 71 8.81 6.64 8.15
CA LEU A 71 9.04 7.65 9.20
C LEU A 71 10.42 8.32 9.11
N LYS A 72 11.41 7.69 8.47
CA LYS A 72 12.80 8.18 8.42
C LYS A 72 13.26 8.66 7.06
N HIS A 73 12.62 8.25 5.97
CA HIS A 73 13.03 8.63 4.63
C HIS A 73 12.77 10.12 4.35
N ALA A 74 13.75 10.80 3.76
CA ALA A 74 13.66 12.25 3.49
C ALA A 74 12.44 12.66 2.66
N ALA A 75 12.00 11.81 1.72
CA ALA A 75 10.85 12.10 0.87
C ALA A 75 9.50 11.93 1.56
N SER A 76 9.41 11.20 2.67
CA SER A 76 8.14 10.82 3.31
C SER A 76 7.99 11.26 4.77
N ALA A 77 9.10 11.45 5.50
CA ALA A 77 9.08 11.64 6.96
C ALA A 77 8.17 12.77 7.43
N ARG A 78 8.24 13.95 6.80
CA ARG A 78 7.41 15.12 7.20
C ARG A 78 5.93 14.91 6.92
N ILE A 79 5.61 14.26 5.81
CA ILE A 79 4.23 13.94 5.44
C ILE A 79 3.69 12.87 6.39
N ALA A 80 4.48 11.85 6.70
CA ALA A 80 4.12 10.81 7.64
C ALA A 80 3.83 11.37 9.03
N GLU A 81 4.65 12.29 9.52
CA GLU A 81 4.43 12.99 10.80
C GLU A 81 3.09 13.73 10.79
N HIS A 82 2.79 14.47 9.71
CA HIS A 82 1.52 15.16 9.57
C HIS A 82 0.33 14.20 9.56
N VAL A 83 0.42 13.08 8.83
CA VAL A 83 -0.61 12.04 8.84
C VAL A 83 -0.81 11.48 10.25
N CYS A 84 0.26 11.18 10.97
CA CYS A 84 0.17 10.71 12.36
C CYS A 84 -0.56 11.70 13.27
N ILE A 85 -0.31 13.00 13.12
CA ILE A 85 -1.00 14.06 13.89
C ILE A 85 -2.50 14.01 13.60
N GLU A 86 -2.92 13.89 12.35
CA GLU A 86 -4.34 13.80 11.98
C GLU A 86 -5.06 12.61 12.61
N PHE A 87 -4.36 11.50 12.84
CA PHE A 87 -4.90 10.31 13.51
C PHE A 87 -4.69 10.30 15.03
N GLY A 88 -4.03 11.30 15.60
CA GLY A 88 -3.70 11.32 17.02
C GLY A 88 -2.75 10.20 17.45
N VAL A 89 -1.92 9.70 16.53
CA VAL A 89 -0.94 8.66 16.78
C VAL A 89 0.45 9.30 16.87
N PRO A 90 1.20 9.09 17.96
CA PRO A 90 2.58 9.55 18.01
C PRO A 90 3.41 9.01 16.84
N PRO A 91 4.24 9.85 16.18
CA PRO A 91 5.03 9.44 15.02
C PRO A 91 6.25 8.58 15.42
N GLU A 92 6.00 7.56 16.18
CA GLU A 92 6.98 6.59 16.65
C GLU A 92 6.71 5.21 16.05
N THR A 93 7.76 4.52 15.64
CA THR A 93 7.67 3.28 14.87
C THR A 93 6.71 2.26 15.48
N THR A 94 6.84 1.95 16.77
CA THR A 94 6.02 0.92 17.42
C THR A 94 4.55 1.33 17.53
N GLN A 95 4.27 2.59 17.82
CA GLN A 95 2.91 3.08 17.99
C GLN A 95 2.17 3.17 16.65
N VAL A 96 2.84 3.64 15.60
CA VAL A 96 2.28 3.70 14.25
C VAL A 96 2.03 2.29 13.72
N TRP A 97 3.01 1.40 13.85
CA TRP A 97 2.88 0.00 13.45
C TRP A 97 1.69 -0.70 14.14
N ALA A 98 1.52 -0.53 15.45
CA ALA A 98 0.40 -1.10 16.17
C ALA A 98 -0.96 -0.56 15.69
N ALA A 99 -1.02 0.72 15.31
CA ALA A 99 -2.24 1.35 14.82
C ALA A 99 -2.72 0.82 13.46
N PHE A 100 -1.83 0.29 12.62
CA PHE A 100 -2.21 -0.27 11.32
C PHE A 100 -3.20 -1.44 11.39
N GLU A 101 -3.21 -2.16 12.49
CA GLU A 101 -4.17 -3.25 12.70
C GLU A 101 -5.62 -2.74 12.80
N HIS A 102 -5.79 -1.51 13.27
CA HIS A 102 -7.09 -0.93 13.60
C HIS A 102 -7.52 0.23 12.71
N ASP A 103 -6.64 0.73 11.86
CA ASP A 103 -6.90 1.89 11.00
C ASP A 103 -6.36 1.68 9.59
N ASP A 104 -7.27 1.31 8.69
CA ASP A 104 -6.93 1.04 7.29
C ASP A 104 -6.57 2.30 6.51
N VAL A 105 -7.07 3.47 6.89
CA VAL A 105 -6.74 4.76 6.24
C VAL A 105 -5.31 5.15 6.59
N LEU A 106 -4.92 5.01 7.84
CA LEU A 106 -3.53 5.22 8.27
C LEU A 106 -2.58 4.25 7.55
N ALA A 107 -2.95 2.97 7.49
CA ALA A 107 -2.18 1.94 6.78
C ALA A 107 -2.03 2.25 5.28
N ALA A 108 -3.11 2.64 4.61
CA ALA A 108 -3.10 3.05 3.20
C ALA A 108 -2.23 4.29 2.96
N SER A 109 -2.28 5.26 3.86
CA SER A 109 -1.44 6.47 3.81
C SER A 109 0.05 6.11 3.85
N PHE A 110 0.44 5.24 4.78
CA PHE A 110 1.82 4.77 4.89
C PHE A 110 2.23 3.89 3.71
N ALA A 111 1.35 3.06 3.19
CA ALA A 111 1.63 2.28 1.98
C ALA A 111 1.90 3.20 0.78
N ARG A 112 1.11 4.27 0.62
CA ARG A 112 1.35 5.26 -0.43
C ARG A 112 2.66 6.02 -0.23
N LEU A 113 2.98 6.39 1.00
CA LEU A 113 4.25 7.05 1.33
C LEU A 113 5.45 6.13 1.09
N LEU A 114 5.32 4.84 1.35
CA LEU A 114 6.38 3.88 1.04
C LEU A 114 6.62 3.80 -0.48
N LEU A 115 5.56 3.73 -1.28
CA LEU A 115 5.67 3.82 -2.74
C LEU A 115 6.37 5.12 -3.19
N TRP A 116 6.13 6.23 -2.51
CA TRP A 116 6.73 7.54 -2.82
C TRP A 116 8.23 7.59 -2.58
N THR A 117 8.76 6.73 -1.71
CA THR A 117 10.21 6.66 -1.44
C THR A 117 11.02 6.01 -2.56
N HIS A 118 10.37 5.32 -3.50
CA HIS A 118 11.06 4.69 -4.62
C HIS A 118 11.61 5.76 -5.59
N PRO A 119 12.85 5.63 -6.07
CA PRO A 119 13.46 6.65 -6.95
C PRO A 119 12.87 6.71 -8.35
N ARG A 120 12.14 5.69 -8.78
CA ARG A 120 11.47 5.65 -10.08
C ARG A 120 9.98 5.96 -9.96
N PRO A 121 9.33 6.47 -11.02
CA PRO A 121 7.88 6.65 -11.02
C PRO A 121 7.17 5.31 -10.90
N LEU A 122 5.91 5.36 -10.44
CA LEU A 122 5.06 4.17 -10.36
C LEU A 122 4.86 3.54 -11.73
N PRO A 123 4.83 2.21 -11.82
CA PRO A 123 4.37 1.51 -13.01
C PRO A 123 2.93 1.95 -13.35
N PRO A 124 2.59 2.13 -14.63
CA PRO A 124 1.23 2.49 -15.03
C PRO A 124 0.25 1.35 -14.71
N ALA A 125 -1.03 1.70 -14.52
CA ALA A 125 -2.09 0.72 -14.26
C ALA A 125 -2.49 0.00 -15.56
N ILE A 126 -1.60 -0.82 -16.09
CA ILE A 126 -1.75 -1.56 -17.36
C ILE A 126 -1.36 -3.02 -17.12
N ASP A 127 -2.21 -3.94 -17.55
CA ASP A 127 -1.94 -5.37 -17.42
C ASP A 127 -1.24 -5.92 -18.68
N GLU A 128 0.03 -5.58 -18.80
CA GLU A 128 0.95 -6.08 -19.81
C GLU A 128 2.16 -6.74 -19.13
N ASP A 129 2.75 -7.76 -19.76
CA ASP A 129 3.83 -8.56 -19.16
C ASP A 129 4.99 -7.71 -18.66
N GLN A 130 5.50 -6.77 -19.47
CA GLN A 130 6.63 -5.91 -19.09
C GLN A 130 6.28 -4.98 -17.91
N VAL A 131 5.06 -4.45 -17.89
CA VAL A 131 4.59 -3.58 -16.79
C VAL A 131 4.41 -4.39 -15.51
N ARG A 132 3.84 -5.59 -15.62
CA ARG A 132 3.64 -6.51 -14.51
C ARG A 132 4.97 -6.94 -13.88
N GLU A 133 5.98 -7.23 -14.68
CA GLU A 133 7.33 -7.54 -14.21
C GLU A 133 7.98 -6.33 -13.52
N ALA A 134 7.86 -5.14 -14.09
CA ALA A 134 8.37 -3.91 -13.48
C ALA A 134 7.66 -3.61 -12.14
N ALA A 135 6.35 -3.82 -12.07
CA ALA A 135 5.56 -3.65 -10.86
C ALA A 135 5.95 -4.67 -9.77
N TRP A 136 6.23 -5.92 -10.14
CA TRP A 136 6.76 -6.94 -9.25
C TRP A 136 8.11 -6.53 -8.66
N ALA A 137 9.05 -6.09 -9.50
CA ALA A 137 10.35 -5.62 -9.05
C ALA A 137 10.24 -4.40 -8.13
N TYR A 138 9.31 -3.49 -8.42
CA TYR A 138 9.02 -2.32 -7.61
C TYR A 138 8.53 -2.71 -6.21
N TYR A 139 7.57 -3.64 -6.14
CA TYR A 139 7.06 -4.19 -4.89
C TYR A 139 8.16 -4.88 -4.08
N LEU A 140 8.96 -5.76 -4.68
CA LEU A 140 10.05 -6.46 -4.00
C LEU A 140 11.08 -5.50 -3.41
N TRP A 141 11.39 -4.43 -4.12
CA TRP A 141 12.37 -3.44 -3.67
C TRP A 141 11.90 -2.69 -2.42
N LEU A 142 10.60 -2.40 -2.31
CA LEU A 142 10.01 -1.64 -1.20
C LEU A 142 9.58 -2.52 -0.02
N TRP A 143 8.84 -3.59 -0.26
CA TRP A 143 8.29 -4.44 0.80
C TRP A 143 9.27 -5.49 1.31
N ARG A 144 10.17 -5.96 0.47
CA ARG A 144 11.19 -6.96 0.83
C ARG A 144 10.60 -8.17 1.57
N PRO A 145 9.60 -8.85 0.99
CA PRO A 145 8.92 -9.95 1.66
C PRO A 145 9.91 -11.09 1.97
N GLY A 146 9.78 -11.69 3.17
CA GLY A 146 10.63 -12.80 3.57
C GLY A 146 10.46 -14.03 2.69
N VAL A 147 9.22 -14.30 2.24
CA VAL A 147 8.88 -15.38 1.30
C VAL A 147 8.10 -14.78 0.13
N PRO A 148 8.76 -14.37 -0.95
CA PRO A 148 8.07 -13.87 -2.15
C PRO A 148 7.19 -14.97 -2.76
N ARG A 149 6.02 -14.58 -3.27
CA ARG A 149 5.07 -15.48 -3.94
C ARG A 149 4.74 -14.99 -5.35
N PRO A 150 5.69 -15.11 -6.28
CA PRO A 150 5.51 -14.60 -7.65
C PRO A 150 4.33 -15.25 -8.39
N GLU A 151 3.97 -16.49 -8.03
CA GLU A 151 2.85 -17.21 -8.61
C GLU A 151 1.49 -16.54 -8.40
N LYS A 152 1.37 -15.68 -7.41
CA LYS A 152 0.14 -14.93 -7.11
C LYS A 152 0.10 -13.54 -7.77
N TRP A 153 1.26 -13.00 -8.09
CA TRP A 153 1.37 -11.59 -8.50
C TRP A 153 0.61 -11.27 -9.77
N ALA A 154 0.73 -12.11 -10.80
CA ALA A 154 0.08 -11.84 -12.09
C ALA A 154 -1.44 -11.67 -11.94
N ALA A 155 -2.10 -12.55 -11.19
CA ALA A 155 -3.53 -12.45 -10.94
C ALA A 155 -3.90 -11.24 -10.09
N ASN A 156 -3.10 -10.91 -9.08
CA ASN A 156 -3.33 -9.75 -8.22
C ASN A 156 -3.19 -8.44 -9.00
N TRP A 157 -2.16 -8.33 -9.84
CA TRP A 157 -1.93 -7.17 -10.69
C TRP A 157 -3.05 -6.98 -11.72
N ALA A 158 -3.40 -8.05 -12.45
CA ALA A 158 -4.49 -8.03 -13.43
C ALA A 158 -5.82 -7.61 -12.80
N ARG A 159 -6.13 -8.13 -11.63
CA ARG A 159 -7.35 -7.78 -10.88
C ARG A 159 -7.39 -6.31 -10.49
N ALA A 160 -6.27 -5.77 -10.00
CA ALA A 160 -6.17 -4.35 -9.64
C ALA A 160 -6.28 -3.44 -10.87
N CYS A 161 -5.63 -3.79 -11.98
CA CYS A 161 -5.75 -3.05 -13.25
C CYS A 161 -7.19 -3.03 -13.77
N ALA A 162 -7.86 -4.18 -13.80
CA ALA A 162 -9.25 -4.27 -14.24
C ALA A 162 -10.20 -3.41 -13.40
N TYR A 163 -9.99 -3.36 -12.08
CA TYR A 163 -10.74 -2.48 -11.20
C TYR A 163 -10.54 -1.01 -11.55
N VAL A 164 -9.30 -0.58 -11.71
CA VAL A 164 -8.97 0.82 -12.04
C VAL A 164 -9.54 1.23 -13.39
N ASP A 165 -9.49 0.35 -14.39
CA ASP A 165 -10.09 0.60 -15.72
C ASP A 165 -11.61 0.76 -15.63
N ALA A 166 -12.29 -0.09 -14.86
CA ALA A 166 -13.73 0.01 -14.65
C ALA A 166 -14.15 1.34 -13.97
N CYS A 167 -13.30 1.89 -13.11
CA CYS A 167 -13.55 3.18 -12.45
C CYS A 167 -13.36 4.40 -13.36
N ARG A 168 -12.69 4.25 -14.51
CA ARG A 168 -12.45 5.33 -15.48
C ARG A 168 -13.55 5.43 -16.56
N GLY A 169 -14.33 4.39 -16.75
CA GLY A 169 -15.47 4.34 -17.67
C GLY A 169 -16.72 4.92 -17.04
#